data_6b16884d93569c8b5b70d205dc57093c
#
_entry.id   6b16884d93569c8b5b70d205dc57093c
#
_cell.length_a   1.000
_cell.length_b   1.000
_cell.length_c   1.000
_cell.angle_alpha   90.00
_cell.angle_beta   90.00
_cell.angle_gamma   90.00
#
_symmetry.space_group_name_H-M   'P 1'
#
loop_
_entity.id
_entity.type
_entity.pdbx_description
1 polymer ?
#
loop_
_entity_poly.entity_id
_entity_poly.type
_entity_poly.pdbx_seq_one_letter_code
_entity_poly.pdbx_strand_id
1 'polypeptide(L)'
;MKSLLRPGWALAAGILMWSCSDDSGPRASGGSLAPTPVSAPRRILVVTHTEGFRHSSIPIAEETITALGQRSGLFTTILCRTASDVARMLTPTGLAGVDAIVFANTTGSLPVPDLGAVLRWIEDGHGFAGMHSASDTYHDAPAYLEMLGNEFLTHGDQVTVEALVENSSHPASSPLGTRFRVFDEIYKFTRSNRGGVTMLLSLDRHPADGLPDAGQPGDLPLAWAKSHGRGRVFYTALGHREDVWRNSLYKQHVLGGLQWVLQM
;
A
#
# COMPACT_ATOMS: atom_id res chain seq x y z
N MET A 1 26.63 -44.46 -57.84
CA MET A 1 27.48 -45.61 -58.22
C MET A 1 27.87 -46.42 -56.99
N LYS A 2 27.48 -47.70 -56.99
CA LYS A 2 28.09 -48.86 -56.32
C LYS A 2 28.23 -48.77 -54.78
N SER A 3 27.64 -49.56 -53.99
CA SER A 3 27.36 -51.03 -54.02
C SER A 3 27.81 -51.63 -52.70
N LEU A 4 26.82 -52.19 -51.97
CA LEU A 4 26.80 -53.55 -51.37
C LEU A 4 27.95 -53.95 -50.44
N LEU A 5 27.62 -54.41 -49.17
CA LEU A 5 27.39 -55.83 -48.89
C LEU A 5 27.17 -56.07 -47.38
N ARG A 6 26.15 -56.86 -47.04
CA ARG A 6 26.00 -57.65 -45.81
C ARG A 6 26.73 -59.00 -46.05
N PRO A 7 27.10 -59.87 -45.08
CA PRO A 7 26.23 -60.59 -44.15
C PRO A 7 26.88 -60.81 -42.73
N GLY A 8 26.43 -61.52 -41.74
CA GLY A 8 25.50 -62.58 -41.56
C GLY A 8 25.56 -63.08 -40.11
N TRP A 9 24.52 -63.65 -39.67
CA TRP A 9 24.17 -64.60 -38.63
C TRP A 9 25.21 -65.15 -37.62
N ALA A 10 24.79 -65.18 -36.32
CA ALA A 10 24.88 -66.41 -35.49
C ALA A 10 23.98 -66.24 -34.25
N LEU A 11 23.03 -67.15 -34.11
CA LEU A 11 22.22 -67.46 -32.92
C LEU A 11 23.05 -68.19 -31.88
N ALA A 12 22.97 -67.74 -30.62
CA ALA A 12 23.33 -68.62 -29.49
C ALA A 12 22.25 -68.43 -28.41
N ALA A 13 21.49 -69.49 -28.20
CA ALA A 13 20.52 -69.62 -27.10
C ALA A 13 21.30 -69.90 -25.80
N GLY A 14 21.14 -69.07 -24.80
CA GLY A 14 21.61 -69.30 -23.44
C GLY A 14 20.42 -69.21 -22.47
N ILE A 15 20.07 -70.36 -21.92
CA ILE A 15 19.12 -70.51 -20.81
C ILE A 15 19.80 -69.93 -19.56
N LEU A 16 19.23 -68.92 -18.93
CA LEU A 16 19.63 -68.45 -17.61
C LEU A 16 18.45 -68.43 -16.66
N MET A 17 18.69 -69.17 -15.57
CA MET A 17 17.77 -69.39 -14.46
C MET A 17 17.37 -68.07 -13.81
N TRP A 18 16.09 -67.98 -13.42
CA TRP A 18 15.50 -66.91 -12.67
C TRP A 18 15.88 -67.10 -11.18
N SER A 19 16.69 -66.17 -10.67
CA SER A 19 16.94 -66.00 -9.25
C SER A 19 16.06 -64.84 -8.76
N CYS A 20 15.11 -65.13 -7.89
CA CYS A 20 14.36 -64.12 -7.14
C CYS A 20 15.32 -63.48 -6.14
N SER A 21 15.64 -62.20 -6.36
CA SER A 21 16.26 -61.36 -5.36
C SER A 21 15.19 -60.38 -4.83
N ASP A 22 14.90 -60.48 -3.53
CA ASP A 22 14.10 -59.51 -2.79
C ASP A 22 14.79 -58.16 -2.85
N ASP A 23 14.24 -57.24 -3.64
CA ASP A 23 14.68 -55.86 -3.69
C ASP A 23 13.86 -55.04 -2.68
N SER A 24 14.35 -54.98 -1.43
CA SER A 24 13.90 -54.06 -0.41
C SER A 24 14.52 -52.68 -0.65
N GLY A 25 14.04 -52.01 -1.71
CA GLY A 25 14.36 -50.62 -1.95
C GLY A 25 13.86 -49.72 -0.82
N PRO A 26 14.59 -48.64 -0.46
CA PRO A 26 14.18 -47.76 0.62
C PRO A 26 12.85 -47.07 0.23
N ARG A 27 11.80 -47.32 1.04
CA ARG A 27 10.56 -46.54 0.98
C ARG A 27 10.91 -45.07 1.12
N ALA A 28 10.67 -44.29 0.06
CA ALA A 28 10.65 -42.85 0.15
C ALA A 28 9.60 -42.46 1.21
N SER A 29 10.06 -42.02 2.35
CA SER A 29 9.22 -41.38 3.36
C SER A 29 8.64 -40.12 2.71
N GLY A 30 7.37 -40.18 2.31
CA GLY A 30 6.59 -39.00 1.91
C GLY A 30 6.52 -38.02 3.09
N GLY A 31 7.45 -37.12 3.15
CA GLY A 31 7.39 -35.99 4.07
C GLY A 31 6.14 -35.19 3.75
N SER A 32 5.10 -35.36 4.56
CA SER A 32 3.98 -34.43 4.59
C SER A 32 4.54 -33.07 4.93
N LEU A 33 4.63 -32.17 3.93
CA LEU A 33 4.91 -30.79 4.19
C LEU A 33 3.80 -30.26 5.08
N ALA A 34 4.11 -30.02 6.35
CA ALA A 34 3.19 -29.33 7.23
C ALA A 34 2.80 -27.99 6.56
N PRO A 35 1.51 -27.62 6.54
CA PRO A 35 1.10 -26.35 5.97
C PRO A 35 1.86 -25.24 6.67
N THR A 36 2.50 -24.38 5.88
CA THR A 36 3.15 -23.17 6.40
C THR A 36 2.13 -22.40 7.21
N PRO A 37 2.40 -22.02 8.46
CA PRO A 37 1.44 -21.27 9.27
C PRO A 37 1.13 -19.97 8.56
N VAL A 38 -0.13 -19.79 8.16
CA VAL A 38 -0.62 -18.51 7.65
C VAL A 38 -0.55 -17.53 8.80
N SER A 39 0.27 -16.48 8.68
CA SER A 39 0.34 -15.44 9.71
C SER A 39 -1.05 -14.79 9.89
N ALA A 40 -1.42 -14.50 11.13
CA ALA A 40 -2.69 -13.84 11.41
C ALA A 40 -2.76 -12.49 10.65
N PRO A 41 -3.95 -12.13 10.13
CA PRO A 41 -4.12 -10.84 9.46
C PRO A 41 -3.69 -9.69 10.37
N ARG A 42 -3.01 -8.70 9.81
CA ARG A 42 -2.64 -7.46 10.49
C ARG A 42 -3.89 -6.67 10.90
N ARG A 43 -3.79 -5.81 11.87
CA ARG A 43 -4.92 -4.98 12.36
C ARG A 43 -4.66 -3.52 12.03
N ILE A 44 -5.56 -2.89 11.30
CA ILE A 44 -5.49 -1.48 10.91
C ILE A 44 -6.59 -0.68 11.61
N LEU A 45 -6.21 0.40 12.29
CA LEU A 45 -7.14 1.40 12.82
C LEU A 45 -7.39 2.46 11.74
N VAL A 46 -8.62 2.51 11.22
CA VAL A 46 -9.03 3.48 10.20
C VAL A 46 -9.77 4.63 10.88
N VAL A 47 -9.15 5.79 10.90
CA VAL A 47 -9.66 7.03 11.49
C VAL A 47 -10.33 7.85 10.39
N THR A 48 -11.59 8.16 10.58
CA THR A 48 -12.43 8.96 9.67
C THR A 48 -13.19 10.07 10.37
N HIS A 49 -12.92 10.25 11.68
CA HIS A 49 -13.38 11.43 12.41
C HIS A 49 -12.69 12.67 11.84
N THR A 50 -13.40 13.79 11.82
CA THR A 50 -12.90 15.07 11.33
C THR A 50 -13.45 16.20 12.19
N GLU A 51 -12.61 17.17 12.52
CA GLU A 51 -12.96 18.39 13.24
C GLU A 51 -13.16 19.60 12.29
N GLY A 52 -12.75 19.46 11.04
CA GLY A 52 -12.97 20.44 9.98
C GLY A 52 -13.98 19.95 8.93
N PHE A 53 -13.64 20.15 7.66
CA PHE A 53 -14.49 19.73 6.55
C PHE A 53 -14.68 18.21 6.52
N ARG A 54 -15.94 17.77 6.37
CA ARG A 54 -16.25 16.33 6.26
C ARG A 54 -16.53 15.95 4.80
N HIS A 55 -15.65 15.16 4.24
CA HIS A 55 -15.78 14.68 2.85
C HIS A 55 -16.91 13.67 2.70
N SER A 56 -17.70 13.79 1.62
CA SER A 56 -18.77 12.83 1.28
C SER A 56 -18.22 11.45 0.95
N SER A 57 -16.96 11.36 0.56
CA SER A 57 -16.28 10.10 0.23
C SER A 57 -15.86 9.25 1.44
N ILE A 58 -15.97 9.74 2.66
CA ILE A 58 -15.62 8.98 3.87
C ILE A 58 -16.29 7.62 3.94
N PRO A 59 -17.62 7.46 3.72
CA PRO A 59 -18.27 6.16 3.81
C PRO A 59 -17.71 5.14 2.80
N ILE A 60 -17.47 5.57 1.55
CA ILE A 60 -16.90 4.67 0.53
C ILE A 60 -15.41 4.37 0.79
N ALA A 61 -14.68 5.29 1.42
CA ALA A 61 -13.29 5.04 1.85
C ALA A 61 -13.25 3.91 2.90
N GLU A 62 -14.09 3.98 3.94
CA GLU A 62 -14.22 2.94 4.96
C GLU A 62 -14.59 1.58 4.36
N GLU A 63 -15.61 1.55 3.50
CA GLU A 63 -16.04 0.35 2.79
C GLU A 63 -14.90 -0.24 1.95
N THR A 64 -14.23 0.60 1.18
CA THR A 64 -13.14 0.18 0.28
C THR A 64 -11.96 -0.39 1.07
N ILE A 65 -11.48 0.30 2.11
CA ILE A 65 -10.35 -0.17 2.90
C ILE A 65 -10.71 -1.50 3.59
N THR A 66 -11.91 -1.60 4.15
CA THR A 66 -12.38 -2.84 4.78
C THR A 66 -12.45 -4.00 3.77
N ALA A 67 -13.02 -3.75 2.60
CA ALA A 67 -13.11 -4.75 1.55
C ALA A 67 -11.74 -5.17 0.98
N LEU A 68 -10.76 -4.27 0.93
CA LEU A 68 -9.38 -4.59 0.54
C LEU A 68 -8.76 -5.58 1.54
N GLY A 69 -8.91 -5.34 2.84
CA GLY A 69 -8.43 -6.25 3.87
C GLY A 69 -9.07 -7.64 3.78
N GLN A 70 -10.39 -7.68 3.69
CA GLN A 70 -11.15 -8.93 3.59
C GLN A 70 -10.79 -9.76 2.35
N ARG A 71 -10.68 -9.11 1.18
CA ARG A 71 -10.38 -9.79 -0.08
C ARG A 71 -8.93 -10.25 -0.20
N SER A 72 -7.99 -9.50 0.34
CA SER A 72 -6.58 -9.87 0.32
C SER A 72 -6.21 -10.87 1.42
N GLY A 73 -6.98 -10.93 2.51
CA GLY A 73 -6.65 -11.69 3.71
C GLY A 73 -5.48 -11.12 4.51
N LEU A 74 -4.96 -9.94 4.13
CA LEU A 74 -3.74 -9.37 4.71
C LEU A 74 -3.99 -8.64 6.03
N PHE A 75 -5.16 -8.00 6.15
CA PHE A 75 -5.50 -7.22 7.34
C PHE A 75 -6.99 -7.19 7.62
N THR A 76 -7.32 -6.83 8.86
CA THR A 76 -8.66 -6.47 9.32
C THR A 76 -8.69 -5.00 9.73
N THR A 77 -9.88 -4.37 9.69
CA THR A 77 -10.05 -2.96 10.01
C THR A 77 -10.83 -2.77 11.32
N ILE A 78 -10.42 -1.76 12.08
CA ILE A 78 -11.15 -1.22 13.21
C ILE A 78 -11.48 0.22 12.83
N LEU A 79 -12.78 0.59 12.88
CA LEU A 79 -13.21 1.92 12.48
C LEU A 79 -13.27 2.87 13.68
N CYS A 80 -12.67 4.06 13.52
CA CYS A 80 -12.61 5.14 14.49
C CYS A 80 -13.31 6.37 13.88
N ARG A 81 -14.59 6.58 14.22
CA ARG A 81 -15.50 7.49 13.51
C ARG A 81 -15.91 8.73 14.29
N THR A 82 -15.67 8.73 15.58
CA THR A 82 -16.15 9.79 16.50
C THR A 82 -15.01 10.35 17.32
N ALA A 83 -15.19 11.56 17.85
CA ALA A 83 -14.25 12.16 18.81
C ALA A 83 -13.96 11.24 20.00
N SER A 84 -15.00 10.57 20.53
CA SER A 84 -14.85 9.60 21.61
C SER A 84 -14.02 8.36 21.20
N ASP A 85 -14.17 7.90 19.95
CA ASP A 85 -13.32 6.82 19.44
C ASP A 85 -11.86 7.27 19.35
N VAL A 86 -11.62 8.48 18.81
CA VAL A 86 -10.26 9.05 18.73
C VAL A 86 -9.62 9.11 20.10
N ALA A 87 -10.32 9.72 21.08
CA ALA A 87 -9.82 9.86 22.45
C ALA A 87 -9.53 8.52 23.15
N ARG A 88 -10.26 7.47 22.81
CA ARG A 88 -10.10 6.12 23.38
C ARG A 88 -9.10 5.26 22.63
N MET A 89 -9.12 5.30 21.29
CA MET A 89 -8.35 4.36 20.46
C MET A 89 -6.93 4.85 20.15
N LEU A 90 -6.71 6.16 20.01
CA LEU A 90 -5.40 6.74 19.75
C LEU A 90 -4.65 7.02 21.08
N THR A 91 -4.53 5.98 21.88
CA THR A 91 -3.77 5.93 23.13
C THR A 91 -2.86 4.68 23.13
N PRO A 92 -1.81 4.61 23.94
CA PRO A 92 -0.98 3.42 24.04
C PRO A 92 -1.77 2.13 24.27
N THR A 93 -2.78 2.19 25.13
CA THR A 93 -3.67 1.04 25.41
C THR A 93 -4.59 0.73 24.22
N GLY A 94 -5.16 1.75 23.58
CA GLY A 94 -6.06 1.57 22.43
C GLY A 94 -5.32 1.04 21.19
N LEU A 95 -4.03 1.35 21.06
CA LEU A 95 -3.19 0.88 19.97
C LEU A 95 -2.55 -0.49 20.25
N ALA A 96 -2.81 -1.10 21.40
CA ALA A 96 -2.29 -2.43 21.70
C ALA A 96 -2.80 -3.47 20.68
N GLY A 97 -1.85 -4.10 19.97
CA GLY A 97 -2.15 -5.07 18.92
C GLY A 97 -2.71 -4.48 17.62
N VAL A 98 -2.59 -3.16 17.41
CA VAL A 98 -2.77 -2.49 16.11
C VAL A 98 -1.42 -2.47 15.41
N ASP A 99 -1.39 -2.71 14.10
CA ASP A 99 -0.16 -2.73 13.29
C ASP A 99 0.04 -1.43 12.49
N ALA A 100 -1.06 -0.76 12.11
CA ALA A 100 -1.02 0.51 11.39
C ALA A 100 -2.24 1.39 11.69
N ILE A 101 -2.05 2.70 11.55
CA ILE A 101 -3.11 3.71 11.57
C ILE A 101 -3.30 4.24 10.15
N VAL A 102 -4.57 4.41 9.75
CA VAL A 102 -4.95 5.07 8.50
C VAL A 102 -5.78 6.31 8.83
N PHE A 103 -5.35 7.48 8.39
CA PHE A 103 -6.17 8.67 8.36
C PHE A 103 -6.80 8.80 6.96
N ALA A 104 -8.09 8.51 6.87
CA ALA A 104 -8.83 8.56 5.62
C ALA A 104 -9.75 9.79 5.60
N ASN A 105 -9.33 10.81 4.84
CA ASN A 105 -10.05 12.07 4.66
C ASN A 105 -10.34 12.81 5.99
N THR A 106 -9.40 12.75 6.94
CA THR A 106 -9.47 13.52 8.19
C THR A 106 -9.10 14.99 7.95
N THR A 107 -9.63 15.91 8.74
CA THR A 107 -9.28 17.34 8.72
C THR A 107 -9.31 17.92 10.13
N GLY A 108 -8.56 19.00 10.34
CA GLY A 108 -8.53 19.73 11.61
C GLY A 108 -7.77 19.01 12.72
N SER A 109 -7.80 19.53 13.93
CA SER A 109 -7.06 18.99 15.08
C SER A 109 -7.91 17.98 15.84
N LEU A 110 -7.72 16.69 15.55
CA LEU A 110 -8.46 15.60 16.16
C LEU A 110 -8.15 15.51 17.66
N PRO A 111 -9.11 15.12 18.53
CA PRO A 111 -8.95 15.10 19.99
C PRO A 111 -8.13 13.88 20.48
N VAL A 112 -6.90 13.73 19.96
CA VAL A 112 -5.95 12.71 20.43
C VAL A 112 -5.37 13.16 21.78
N PRO A 113 -5.46 12.34 22.82
CA PRO A 113 -5.00 12.75 24.17
C PRO A 113 -3.50 13.07 24.26
N ASP A 114 -2.68 12.33 23.52
CA ASP A 114 -1.23 12.53 23.40
C ASP A 114 -0.80 12.19 21.97
N LEU A 115 -0.77 13.20 21.10
CA LEU A 115 -0.32 13.04 19.72
C LEU A 115 1.15 12.61 19.65
N GLY A 116 1.98 13.12 20.58
CA GLY A 116 3.39 12.74 20.67
C GLY A 116 3.57 11.24 20.96
N ALA A 117 2.71 10.65 21.80
CA ALA A 117 2.74 9.19 22.01
C ALA A 117 2.37 8.40 20.76
N VAL A 118 1.40 8.87 19.96
CA VAL A 118 1.04 8.25 18.68
C VAL A 118 2.19 8.34 17.68
N LEU A 119 2.86 9.50 17.59
CA LEU A 119 4.02 9.68 16.69
C LEU A 119 5.18 8.77 17.09
N ARG A 120 5.49 8.67 18.39
CA ARG A 120 6.50 7.71 18.89
C ARG A 120 6.10 6.27 18.59
N TRP A 121 4.83 5.90 18.70
CA TRP A 121 4.35 4.57 18.36
C TRP A 121 4.61 4.24 16.87
N ILE A 122 4.42 5.19 15.96
CA ILE A 122 4.77 5.03 14.53
C ILE A 122 6.30 4.90 14.40
N GLU A 123 7.08 5.80 15.03
CA GLU A 123 8.55 5.81 15.00
C GLU A 123 9.13 4.48 15.50
N ASP A 124 8.48 3.83 16.45
CA ASP A 124 8.85 2.54 17.04
C ASP A 124 8.62 1.33 16.10
N GLY A 125 8.11 1.54 14.89
CA GLY A 125 8.07 0.51 13.86
C GLY A 125 6.67 0.18 13.32
N HIS A 126 5.66 0.98 13.68
CA HIS A 126 4.30 0.77 13.19
C HIS A 126 4.01 1.57 11.90
N GLY A 127 2.94 1.20 11.21
CA GLY A 127 2.55 1.83 9.96
C GLY A 127 1.67 3.05 10.13
N PHE A 128 1.83 4.02 9.22
CA PHE A 128 0.89 5.13 9.04
C PHE A 128 0.55 5.29 7.57
N ALA A 129 -0.74 5.44 7.24
CA ALA A 129 -1.16 5.83 5.90
C ALA A 129 -2.12 7.03 5.97
N GLY A 130 -1.84 8.05 5.17
CA GLY A 130 -2.68 9.23 5.02
C GLY A 130 -3.33 9.28 3.64
N MET A 131 -4.63 9.55 3.56
CA MET A 131 -5.36 9.70 2.33
C MET A 131 -5.97 11.11 2.25
N HIS A 132 -5.77 11.76 1.11
CA HIS A 132 -6.34 13.05 0.76
C HIS A 132 -6.10 14.08 1.86
N SER A 133 -7.15 14.50 2.56
CA SER A 133 -7.07 15.56 3.58
C SER A 133 -6.40 15.13 4.90
N ALA A 134 -5.77 13.95 4.97
CA ALA A 134 -4.86 13.68 6.08
C ALA A 134 -3.73 14.72 6.19
N SER A 135 -3.37 15.42 5.08
CA SER A 135 -2.42 16.55 5.10
C SER A 135 -3.03 17.89 5.54
N ASP A 136 -4.36 17.96 5.64
CA ASP A 136 -5.14 19.08 6.20
C ASP A 136 -5.54 18.82 7.67
N THR A 137 -4.83 17.90 8.32
CA THR A 137 -4.98 17.54 9.71
C THR A 137 -3.77 18.05 10.50
N TYR A 138 -4.01 18.64 11.69
CA TYR A 138 -2.96 19.11 12.59
C TYR A 138 -2.00 20.16 11.98
N HIS A 139 -2.50 21.23 11.40
CA HIS A 139 -1.67 22.36 10.91
C HIS A 139 -0.80 22.98 12.01
N ASP A 140 -1.20 22.84 13.27
CA ASP A 140 -0.52 23.34 14.45
C ASP A 140 0.48 22.32 15.07
N ALA A 141 0.66 21.16 14.46
CA ALA A 141 1.55 20.10 14.95
C ALA A 141 2.70 19.78 13.97
N PRO A 142 3.81 20.55 13.99
CA PRO A 142 4.91 20.34 13.04
C PRO A 142 5.47 18.93 13.00
N ALA A 143 5.49 18.23 14.14
CA ALA A 143 5.96 16.84 14.20
C ALA A 143 5.07 15.86 13.42
N TYR A 144 3.75 16.09 13.39
CA TYR A 144 2.84 15.31 12.56
C TYR A 144 3.07 15.59 11.05
N LEU A 145 3.21 16.87 10.69
CA LEU A 145 3.46 17.28 9.31
C LEU A 145 4.81 16.78 8.78
N GLU A 146 5.82 16.74 9.65
CA GLU A 146 7.11 16.12 9.33
C GLU A 146 7.00 14.61 9.15
N MET A 147 6.30 13.92 10.05
CA MET A 147 6.03 12.48 9.94
C MET A 147 5.30 12.19 8.62
N LEU A 148 4.24 12.91 8.30
CA LEU A 148 3.47 12.75 7.07
C LEU A 148 4.28 13.10 5.82
N GLY A 149 5.12 14.13 5.90
CA GLY A 149 6.02 14.56 4.85
C GLY A 149 5.63 15.87 4.16
N ASN A 150 4.41 16.35 4.31
CA ASN A 150 3.96 17.65 3.81
C ASN A 150 2.67 18.11 4.49
N GLU A 151 2.29 19.36 4.19
CA GLU A 151 1.11 20.05 4.68
C GLU A 151 0.30 20.57 3.52
N PHE A 152 -1.02 20.39 3.55
CA PHE A 152 -1.96 20.97 2.60
C PHE A 152 -1.91 22.52 2.67
N LEU A 153 -1.88 23.16 1.52
CA LEU A 153 -1.94 24.60 1.40
C LEU A 153 -3.28 25.06 0.80
N THR A 154 -3.63 24.51 -0.37
CA THR A 154 -4.85 24.87 -1.10
C THR A 154 -5.09 23.87 -2.24
N HIS A 155 -6.22 24.01 -2.90
CA HIS A 155 -6.57 23.31 -4.14
C HIS A 155 -7.28 24.25 -5.12
N GLY A 156 -7.44 23.84 -6.37
CA GLY A 156 -8.33 24.45 -7.35
C GLY A 156 -9.61 23.64 -7.52
N ASP A 157 -10.28 23.83 -8.66
CA ASP A 157 -11.41 22.99 -9.05
C ASP A 157 -10.96 21.54 -9.28
N GLN A 158 -11.92 20.61 -9.15
CA GLN A 158 -11.68 19.22 -9.51
C GLN A 158 -11.39 19.10 -10.99
N VAL A 159 -10.37 18.34 -11.37
CA VAL A 159 -9.87 18.29 -12.74
C VAL A 159 -9.28 16.91 -13.07
N THR A 160 -9.30 16.55 -14.36
CA THR A 160 -8.61 15.36 -14.83
C THR A 160 -7.12 15.64 -15.00
N VAL A 161 -6.31 14.80 -14.37
CA VAL A 161 -4.85 14.81 -14.53
C VAL A 161 -4.32 13.46 -14.99
N GLU A 162 -3.13 13.46 -15.58
CA GLU A 162 -2.33 12.25 -15.84
C GLU A 162 -1.08 12.29 -14.96
N ALA A 163 -1.20 11.72 -13.76
CA ALA A 163 -0.09 11.63 -12.84
C ALA A 163 1.04 10.76 -13.39
N LEU A 164 2.27 11.25 -13.34
CA LEU A 164 3.47 10.49 -13.65
C LEU A 164 3.75 9.49 -12.52
N VAL A 165 4.00 8.23 -12.87
CA VAL A 165 4.46 7.20 -11.94
C VAL A 165 5.98 7.24 -11.88
N GLU A 166 6.55 7.72 -10.76
CA GLU A 166 8.00 7.90 -10.63
C GLU A 166 8.73 6.66 -10.11
N ASN A 167 8.07 5.85 -9.29
CA ASN A 167 8.63 4.62 -8.76
C ASN A 167 7.73 3.43 -9.05
N SER A 168 7.90 2.81 -10.21
CA SER A 168 7.11 1.66 -10.65
C SER A 168 7.42 0.36 -9.88
N SER A 169 8.47 0.32 -9.07
CA SER A 169 8.82 -0.85 -8.25
C SER A 169 8.15 -0.84 -6.87
N HIS A 170 7.63 0.31 -6.42
CA HIS A 170 6.94 0.39 -5.14
C HIS A 170 5.54 -0.25 -5.23
N PRO A 171 5.10 -1.06 -4.23
CA PRO A 171 3.83 -1.78 -4.31
C PRO A 171 2.61 -0.87 -4.52
N ALA A 172 2.63 0.36 -4.02
CA ALA A 172 1.53 1.31 -4.24
C ALA A 172 1.45 1.82 -5.68
N SER A 173 2.55 1.90 -6.41
CA SER A 173 2.59 2.50 -7.75
C SER A 173 2.78 1.47 -8.87
N SER A 174 3.31 0.29 -8.56
CA SER A 174 3.52 -0.77 -9.56
C SER A 174 2.28 -1.16 -10.38
N PRO A 175 1.04 -1.12 -9.83
CA PRO A 175 -0.16 -1.44 -10.61
C PRO A 175 -0.60 -0.33 -11.58
N LEU A 176 -0.04 0.88 -11.47
CA LEU A 176 -0.54 2.06 -12.18
C LEU A 176 0.08 2.25 -13.58
N GLY A 177 1.08 1.44 -13.95
CA GLY A 177 1.82 1.60 -15.20
C GLY A 177 2.81 2.77 -15.15
N THR A 178 2.90 3.55 -16.23
CA THR A 178 3.78 4.72 -16.31
C THR A 178 3.06 6.04 -16.02
N ARG A 179 1.74 6.05 -16.18
CA ARG A 179 0.86 7.20 -15.93
C ARG A 179 -0.45 6.74 -15.36
N PHE A 180 -1.01 7.54 -14.46
CA PHE A 180 -2.30 7.29 -13.84
C PHE A 180 -3.25 8.45 -14.13
N ARG A 181 -4.28 8.20 -14.94
CA ARG A 181 -5.31 9.19 -15.26
C ARG A 181 -6.42 9.14 -14.19
N VAL A 182 -6.70 10.30 -13.61
CA VAL A 182 -7.71 10.43 -12.55
C VAL A 182 -8.39 11.80 -12.65
N PHE A 183 -9.69 11.86 -12.32
CA PHE A 183 -10.43 13.08 -12.09
C PHE A 183 -10.63 13.25 -10.59
N ASP A 184 -9.97 14.24 -9.98
CA ASP A 184 -10.01 14.46 -8.54
C ASP A 184 -9.71 15.92 -8.19
N GLU A 185 -9.72 16.25 -6.92
CA GLU A 185 -9.24 17.49 -6.37
C GLU A 185 -7.72 17.42 -6.19
N ILE A 186 -6.99 18.33 -6.83
CA ILE A 186 -5.53 18.32 -6.84
C ILE A 186 -4.99 19.32 -5.84
N TYR A 187 -4.26 18.81 -4.83
CA TYR A 187 -3.68 19.62 -3.76
C TYR A 187 -2.40 20.31 -4.17
N LYS A 188 -2.24 21.56 -3.71
CA LYS A 188 -0.96 22.23 -3.54
C LYS A 188 -0.53 22.12 -2.09
N PHE A 189 0.77 21.93 -1.89
CA PHE A 189 1.37 21.79 -0.56
C PHE A 189 2.24 23.00 -0.21
N THR A 190 2.53 23.17 1.08
CA THR A 190 3.30 24.32 1.58
C THR A 190 4.75 24.31 1.12
N ARG A 191 5.30 23.15 0.73
CA ARG A 191 6.70 23.00 0.31
C ARG A 191 6.88 21.83 -0.67
N SER A 192 8.00 21.82 -1.40
CA SER A 192 8.49 20.61 -2.05
C SER A 192 9.05 19.66 -1.00
N ASN A 193 8.68 18.38 -1.05
CA ASN A 193 9.16 17.34 -0.12
C ASN A 193 10.05 16.30 -0.79
N ARG A 194 10.40 16.50 -2.06
CA ARG A 194 11.12 15.55 -2.91
C ARG A 194 12.41 14.99 -2.27
N GLY A 195 13.15 15.83 -1.56
CA GLY A 195 14.39 15.42 -0.89
C GLY A 195 14.21 14.56 0.37
N GLY A 196 13.00 14.44 0.90
CA GLY A 196 12.70 13.71 2.15
C GLY A 196 11.80 12.50 2.01
N VAL A 197 11.38 12.15 0.78
CA VAL A 197 10.44 11.07 0.51
C VAL A 197 10.83 10.27 -0.74
N THR A 198 10.31 9.05 -0.84
CA THR A 198 10.24 8.31 -2.10
C THR A 198 8.99 8.76 -2.84
N MET A 199 9.15 9.56 -3.90
CA MET A 199 8.04 10.02 -4.72
C MET A 199 7.45 8.84 -5.50
N LEU A 200 6.12 8.70 -5.44
CA LEU A 200 5.38 7.64 -6.13
C LEU A 200 4.61 8.21 -7.32
N LEU A 201 3.87 9.31 -7.10
CA LEU A 201 3.11 10.02 -8.11
C LEU A 201 3.39 11.51 -8.04
N SER A 202 3.54 12.16 -9.19
CA SER A 202 3.69 13.61 -9.27
C SER A 202 3.07 14.19 -10.54
N LEU A 203 2.92 15.52 -10.54
CA LEU A 203 2.73 16.34 -11.73
C LEU A 203 3.89 17.34 -11.81
N ASP A 204 4.25 17.79 -13.00
CA ASP A 204 5.22 18.86 -13.15
C ASP A 204 4.60 20.24 -12.91
N ARG A 205 3.27 20.37 -13.06
CA ARG A 205 2.50 21.61 -12.88
C ARG A 205 1.13 21.35 -12.28
N HIS A 206 0.64 22.35 -11.55
CA HIS A 206 -0.73 22.32 -11.09
C HIS A 206 -1.69 22.72 -12.23
N PRO A 207 -2.79 22.00 -12.45
CA PRO A 207 -3.73 22.29 -13.52
C PRO A 207 -4.27 23.74 -13.53
N ALA A 208 -4.45 24.33 -12.34
CA ALA A 208 -4.92 25.73 -12.20
C ALA A 208 -3.89 26.78 -12.66
N ASP A 209 -2.64 26.37 -12.94
CA ASP A 209 -1.62 27.30 -13.45
C ASP A 209 -1.81 27.63 -14.95
N GLY A 210 -2.77 26.98 -15.61
CA GLY A 210 -3.12 27.23 -17.02
C GLY A 210 -2.08 26.77 -18.03
N LEU A 211 -1.05 26.06 -17.59
CA LEU A 211 0.02 25.52 -18.42
C LEU A 211 -0.14 24.00 -18.57
N PRO A 212 0.16 23.45 -19.76
CA PRO A 212 0.10 22.00 -19.96
C PRO A 212 1.15 21.30 -19.10
N ASP A 213 0.81 20.10 -18.58
CA ASP A 213 1.76 19.20 -17.95
C ASP A 213 2.81 18.76 -19.01
N ALA A 214 4.08 18.94 -18.71
CA ALA A 214 5.18 18.54 -19.60
C ALA A 214 5.44 17.03 -19.56
N GLY A 215 4.81 16.31 -18.64
CA GLY A 215 4.95 14.87 -18.50
C GLY A 215 6.29 14.42 -17.96
N GLN A 216 7.00 15.29 -17.26
CA GLN A 216 8.26 15.03 -16.59
C GLN A 216 8.07 14.99 -15.07
N PRO A 217 8.98 14.35 -14.31
CA PRO A 217 8.98 14.47 -12.85
C PRO A 217 8.99 15.94 -12.42
N GLY A 218 8.03 16.31 -11.58
CA GLY A 218 7.85 17.69 -11.16
C GLY A 218 7.75 17.87 -9.66
N ASP A 219 7.62 19.11 -9.22
CA ASP A 219 7.58 19.46 -7.80
C ASP A 219 6.17 19.46 -7.19
N LEU A 220 5.17 18.99 -7.95
CA LEU A 220 3.82 18.81 -7.44
C LEU A 220 3.60 17.35 -7.02
N PRO A 221 3.82 16.98 -5.76
CA PRO A 221 3.66 15.63 -5.29
C PRO A 221 2.18 15.26 -5.21
N LEU A 222 1.84 14.03 -5.62
CA LEU A 222 0.50 13.48 -5.45
C LEU A 222 0.48 12.25 -4.53
N ALA A 223 1.57 11.48 -4.50
CA ALA A 223 1.71 10.38 -3.55
C ALA A 223 3.17 10.10 -3.26
N TRP A 224 3.46 9.71 -2.02
CA TRP A 224 4.80 9.38 -1.58
C TRP A 224 4.82 8.33 -0.47
N ALA A 225 6.01 7.77 -0.25
CA ALA A 225 6.33 6.91 0.86
C ALA A 225 7.61 7.40 1.56
N LYS A 226 7.72 7.18 2.86
CA LYS A 226 8.94 7.48 3.61
C LYS A 226 9.05 6.59 4.85
N SER A 227 10.25 6.49 5.40
CA SER A 227 10.46 5.96 6.75
C SER A 227 10.27 7.07 7.78
N HIS A 228 9.79 6.70 8.96
CA HIS A 228 9.73 7.54 10.16
C HIS A 228 10.25 6.72 11.34
N GLY A 229 11.51 6.93 11.71
CA GLY A 229 12.23 6.00 12.61
C GLY A 229 12.25 4.59 12.00
N ARG A 230 11.75 3.60 12.74
CA ARG A 230 11.57 2.21 12.26
C ARG A 230 10.23 2.01 11.53
N GLY A 231 9.30 2.96 11.65
CA GLY A 231 7.98 2.91 11.02
C GLY A 231 8.00 3.32 9.55
N ARG A 232 6.88 3.09 8.89
CA ARG A 232 6.68 3.41 7.47
C ARG A 232 5.44 4.26 7.28
N VAL A 233 5.56 5.27 6.43
CA VAL A 233 4.51 6.23 6.11
C VAL A 233 4.22 6.18 4.62
N PHE A 234 2.95 6.03 4.27
CA PHE A 234 2.43 6.19 2.93
C PHE A 234 1.43 7.34 2.90
N TYR A 235 1.48 8.17 1.87
CA TYR A 235 0.49 9.21 1.66
C TYR A 235 0.08 9.28 0.19
N THR A 236 -1.22 9.52 -0.04
CA THR A 236 -1.77 9.88 -1.36
C THR A 236 -2.72 11.07 -1.20
N ALA A 237 -2.51 12.12 -2.02
CA ALA A 237 -3.38 13.29 -2.06
C ALA A 237 -4.74 13.00 -2.73
N LEU A 238 -4.86 11.88 -3.42
CA LEU A 238 -6.06 11.46 -4.11
C LEU A 238 -7.09 10.87 -3.14
N GLY A 239 -8.38 10.93 -3.52
CA GLY A 239 -9.46 10.35 -2.73
C GLY A 239 -10.50 11.36 -2.24
N HIS A 240 -10.54 12.58 -2.80
CA HIS A 240 -11.63 13.52 -2.54
C HIS A 240 -12.98 12.95 -2.99
N ARG A 241 -12.99 12.34 -4.17
CA ARG A 241 -14.21 11.89 -4.84
C ARG A 241 -14.54 10.42 -4.54
N GLU A 242 -15.83 10.13 -4.48
CA GLU A 242 -16.32 8.76 -4.27
C GLU A 242 -15.98 7.82 -5.44
N ASP A 243 -15.96 8.32 -6.69
CA ASP A 243 -15.63 7.52 -7.86
C ASP A 243 -14.14 7.18 -7.93
N VAL A 244 -13.26 8.00 -7.36
CA VAL A 244 -11.85 7.67 -7.16
C VAL A 244 -11.72 6.44 -6.27
N TRP A 245 -12.43 6.38 -5.14
CA TRP A 245 -12.45 5.20 -4.26
C TRP A 245 -13.02 3.93 -4.94
N ARG A 246 -13.88 4.10 -5.96
CA ARG A 246 -14.42 2.98 -6.75
C ARG A 246 -13.47 2.53 -7.87
N ASN A 247 -12.50 3.35 -8.26
CA ASN A 247 -11.54 3.05 -9.32
C ASN A 247 -10.66 1.86 -8.94
N SER A 248 -10.54 0.86 -9.83
CA SER A 248 -9.80 -0.37 -9.58
C SER A 248 -8.29 -0.16 -9.40
N LEU A 249 -7.69 0.77 -10.16
CA LEU A 249 -6.27 1.11 -10.04
C LEU A 249 -6.00 1.87 -8.75
N TYR A 250 -6.87 2.81 -8.37
CA TYR A 250 -6.75 3.49 -7.08
C TYR A 250 -6.85 2.53 -5.89
N LYS A 251 -7.76 1.54 -5.96
CA LYS A 251 -7.85 0.48 -4.95
C LYS A 251 -6.55 -0.32 -4.83
N GLN A 252 -5.91 -0.63 -5.96
CA GLN A 252 -4.61 -1.31 -5.95
C GLN A 252 -3.50 -0.40 -5.41
N HIS A 253 -3.52 0.89 -5.73
CA HIS A 253 -2.62 1.90 -5.17
C HIS A 253 -2.73 1.95 -3.64
N VAL A 254 -3.95 2.06 -3.11
CA VAL A 254 -4.20 2.05 -1.66
C VAL A 254 -3.74 0.73 -1.03
N LEU A 255 -4.09 -0.41 -1.62
CA LEU A 255 -3.67 -1.72 -1.11
C LEU A 255 -2.14 -1.84 -1.04
N GLY A 256 -1.44 -1.45 -2.10
CA GLY A 256 0.02 -1.47 -2.13
C GLY A 256 0.65 -0.52 -1.09
N GLY A 257 0.04 0.66 -0.86
CA GLY A 257 0.44 1.57 0.22
C GLY A 257 0.25 0.95 1.60
N LEU A 258 -0.86 0.25 1.83
CA LEU A 258 -1.12 -0.46 3.08
C LEU A 258 -0.17 -1.65 3.28
N GLN A 259 0.15 -2.41 2.23
CA GLN A 259 1.17 -3.46 2.29
C GLN A 259 2.54 -2.89 2.68
N TRP A 260 2.92 -1.75 2.10
CA TRP A 260 4.17 -1.07 2.43
C TRP A 260 4.24 -0.69 3.91
N VAL A 261 3.22 -0.03 4.46
CA VAL A 261 3.24 0.39 5.86
C VAL A 261 3.14 -0.78 6.83
N LEU A 262 2.55 -1.90 6.42
CA LEU A 262 2.49 -3.15 7.19
C LEU A 262 3.77 -4.00 7.08
N GLN A 263 4.75 -3.56 6.29
CA GLN A 263 6.03 -4.25 6.10
C GLN A 263 5.88 -5.68 5.53
N MET A 264 4.97 -5.81 4.57
CA MET A 264 4.64 -7.08 3.92
C MET A 264 5.30 -7.22 2.55
#